data_588caec8b7f10be8a3a83d2223e4bbc6
#
_entry.id   588caec8b7f10be8a3a83d2223e4bbc6
#
_cell.length_a   1.000
_cell.length_b   1.000
_cell.length_c   1.000
_cell.angle_alpha   90.00
_cell.angle_beta   90.00
_cell.angle_gamma   90.00
#
_symmetry.space_group_name_H-M   'P 1'
#
loop_
_entity.id
_entity.type
_entity.pdbx_description
1 polymer ?
#
loop_
_entity_poly.entity_id
_entity_poly.type
_entity_poly.pdbx_seq_one_letter_code
_entity_poly.pdbx_strand_id
1 'polypeptide(L)'
;MIKVTYLDHSGFLVELEDAYFLFDYYKGRLPQIDLEKKMFVFVSHVHHDHYRKDIFNLRKHFREIRYVLSSDIEIKAEKDIVQMQPNEKKEVMGAEIRTLRSTDEGVAFVVHYAGKTIYHAGDLNWWHWEGEPDEKNTEMRRAYQAEIN
;
A
#
# COMPACT_ATOMS: atom_id res chain seq x y z
N MET A 1 6.26 9.45 17.95
CA MET A 1 6.74 10.22 16.78
C MET A 1 6.19 9.59 15.49
N ILE A 2 5.62 10.41 14.63
CA ILE A 2 5.20 9.98 13.28
C ILE A 2 5.74 11.02 12.31
N LYS A 3 6.44 10.56 11.28
CA LYS A 3 6.89 11.42 10.19
C LYS A 3 6.37 10.87 8.87
N VAL A 4 5.68 11.70 8.09
CA VAL A 4 5.13 11.32 6.80
C VAL A 4 5.84 12.12 5.72
N THR A 5 6.41 11.42 4.73
CA THR A 5 7.07 12.02 3.59
C THR A 5 6.33 11.66 2.32
N TYR A 6 5.86 12.65 1.58
CA TYR A 6 5.28 12.43 0.26
C TYR A 6 6.39 12.26 -0.77
N LEU A 7 6.31 11.22 -1.57
CA LEU A 7 7.36 10.91 -2.57
C LEU A 7 6.96 11.35 -3.97
N ASP A 8 5.89 10.78 -4.51
CA ASP A 8 5.32 11.17 -5.81
C ASP A 8 4.07 10.33 -6.06
N HIS A 9 3.10 10.86 -6.82
CA HIS A 9 1.82 10.17 -7.10
C HIS A 9 1.20 9.65 -5.79
N SER A 10 1.04 8.34 -5.64
CA SER A 10 0.52 7.72 -4.44
C SER A 10 1.61 7.24 -3.49
N GLY A 11 2.86 7.64 -3.72
CA GLY A 11 4.00 7.20 -2.92
C GLY A 11 4.17 7.99 -1.64
N PHE A 12 4.21 7.27 -0.51
CA PHE A 12 4.40 7.84 0.81
C PHE A 12 5.34 6.98 1.65
N LEU A 13 6.16 7.64 2.44
CA LEU A 13 6.95 6.98 3.47
C LEU A 13 6.46 7.45 4.84
N VAL A 14 6.05 6.51 5.68
CA VAL A 14 5.67 6.79 7.06
C VAL A 14 6.75 6.23 7.97
N GLU A 15 7.35 7.08 8.79
CA GLU A 15 8.34 6.68 9.77
C GLU A 15 7.77 6.70 11.17
N LEU A 16 7.87 5.57 11.87
CA LEU A 16 7.61 5.45 13.31
C LEU A 16 8.94 5.22 14.03
N GLU A 17 8.93 5.02 15.35
CA GLU A 17 10.16 4.89 16.12
C GLU A 17 11.06 3.74 15.66
N ASP A 18 10.46 2.58 15.35
CA ASP A 18 11.22 1.37 15.02
C ASP A 18 10.88 0.78 13.64
N ALA A 19 10.09 1.48 12.84
CA ALA A 19 9.63 0.94 11.56
C ALA A 19 9.35 2.03 10.53
N TYR A 20 9.52 1.65 9.28
CA TYR A 20 9.11 2.42 8.11
C TYR A 20 8.01 1.68 7.37
N PHE A 21 7.06 2.45 6.82
CA PHE A 21 5.99 1.94 5.97
C PHE A 21 6.05 2.72 4.65
N LEU A 22 6.49 2.04 3.59
CA LEU A 22 6.68 2.63 2.27
C LEU A 22 5.54 2.16 1.35
N PHE A 23 4.74 3.10 0.87
CA PHE A 23 3.56 2.81 0.05
C PHE A 23 3.76 3.26 -1.38
N ASP A 24 3.48 2.37 -2.33
CA ASP A 24 3.41 2.66 -3.77
C ASP A 24 4.58 3.52 -4.27
N TYR A 25 5.78 3.11 -3.91
CA TYR A 25 7.00 3.83 -4.27
C TYR A 25 7.31 3.62 -5.75
N TYR A 26 6.97 4.61 -6.55
CA TYR A 26 7.18 4.63 -7.98
C TYR A 26 8.31 5.57 -8.36
N LYS A 27 8.35 6.76 -7.76
CA LYS A 27 9.24 7.85 -8.13
C LYS A 27 9.53 8.70 -6.90
N GLY A 28 10.50 9.59 -7.02
CA GLY A 28 10.91 10.44 -5.93
C GLY A 28 12.12 9.87 -5.20
N ARG A 29 12.70 10.68 -4.32
CA ARG A 29 13.90 10.32 -3.57
C ARG A 29 13.52 10.02 -2.13
N LEU A 30 13.95 8.86 -1.65
CA LEU A 30 13.82 8.54 -0.23
C LEU A 30 14.69 9.45 0.61
N PRO A 31 14.21 9.92 1.77
CA PRO A 31 15.06 10.65 2.71
C PRO A 31 16.13 9.73 3.29
N GLN A 32 16.98 10.27 4.14
CA GLN A 32 17.96 9.45 4.87
C GLN A 32 17.22 8.46 5.74
N ILE A 33 17.60 7.18 5.64
CA ILE A 33 16.91 6.06 6.26
C ILE A 33 17.81 5.33 7.24
N ASP A 34 17.26 4.97 8.40
CA ASP A 34 17.93 4.12 9.39
C ASP A 34 17.71 2.65 9.00
N LEU A 35 18.75 1.99 8.52
CA LEU A 35 18.68 0.59 8.03
C LEU A 35 18.47 -0.43 9.14
N GLU A 36 18.58 -0.04 10.41
CA GLU A 36 18.33 -0.92 11.55
C GLU A 36 16.84 -1.05 11.88
N LYS A 37 16.01 -0.12 11.40
CA LYS A 37 14.56 -0.18 11.57
C LYS A 37 13.95 -1.22 10.63
N LYS A 38 12.78 -1.72 11.00
CA LYS A 38 11.99 -2.59 10.12
C LYS A 38 11.50 -1.80 8.91
N MET A 39 11.43 -2.45 7.76
CA MET A 39 10.85 -1.85 6.55
C MET A 39 9.68 -2.69 6.06
N PHE A 40 8.53 -2.05 5.92
CA PHE A 40 7.36 -2.61 5.25
C PHE A 40 7.17 -1.91 3.93
N VAL A 41 7.14 -2.65 2.83
CA VAL A 41 6.95 -2.10 1.49
C VAL A 41 5.61 -2.57 0.94
N PHE A 42 4.72 -1.64 0.65
CA PHE A 42 3.35 -1.92 0.20
C PHE A 42 3.16 -1.51 -1.25
N VAL A 43 2.52 -2.36 -2.02
CA VAL A 43 2.10 -2.01 -3.39
C VAL A 43 0.62 -2.34 -3.53
N SER A 44 -0.18 -1.32 -3.83
CA SER A 44 -1.63 -1.44 -3.86
C SER A 44 -2.17 -2.11 -5.12
N HIS A 45 -1.46 -2.00 -6.24
CA HIS A 45 -1.81 -2.68 -7.49
C HIS A 45 -0.66 -2.63 -8.50
N VAL A 46 -0.83 -3.31 -9.62
CA VAL A 46 0.26 -3.57 -10.57
C VAL A 46 0.61 -2.39 -11.50
N HIS A 47 -0.21 -1.35 -11.58
CA HIS A 47 0.03 -0.22 -12.48
C HIS A 47 1.38 0.45 -12.24
N HIS A 48 2.01 0.95 -13.31
CA HIS A 48 3.40 1.44 -13.28
C HIS A 48 3.62 2.65 -12.36
N ASP A 49 2.59 3.43 -12.07
CA ASP A 49 2.67 4.57 -11.15
C ASP A 49 2.55 4.19 -9.67
N HIS A 50 2.37 2.89 -9.38
CA HIS A 50 2.30 2.34 -8.02
C HIS A 50 3.35 1.26 -7.78
N TYR A 51 3.88 0.64 -8.84
CA TYR A 51 4.75 -0.50 -8.71
C TYR A 51 5.95 -0.43 -9.65
N ARG A 52 7.15 -0.58 -9.07
CA ARG A 52 8.40 -0.74 -9.80
C ARG A 52 9.19 -1.91 -9.21
N LYS A 53 9.81 -2.68 -10.07
CA LYS A 53 10.63 -3.82 -9.62
C LYS A 53 11.85 -3.41 -8.82
N ASP A 54 12.30 -2.16 -8.94
CA ASP A 54 13.43 -1.62 -8.19
C ASP A 54 13.24 -1.68 -6.68
N ILE A 55 12.00 -1.74 -6.19
CA ILE A 55 11.72 -1.83 -4.75
C ILE A 55 12.37 -3.06 -4.12
N PHE A 56 12.58 -4.13 -4.90
CA PHE A 56 13.20 -5.35 -4.38
C PHE A 56 14.69 -5.20 -4.11
N ASN A 57 15.32 -4.12 -4.58
CA ASN A 57 16.70 -3.82 -4.23
C ASN A 57 16.86 -3.42 -2.76
N LEU A 58 15.79 -2.93 -2.13
CA LEU A 58 15.83 -2.54 -0.72
C LEU A 58 16.16 -3.70 0.21
N ARG A 59 15.81 -4.94 -0.16
CA ARG A 59 16.11 -6.12 0.66
C ARG A 59 17.60 -6.32 0.91
N LYS A 60 18.45 -5.72 0.10
CA LYS A 60 19.90 -5.82 0.24
C LYS A 60 20.44 -4.96 1.39
N HIS A 61 19.65 -4.03 1.88
CA HIS A 61 20.09 -3.01 2.82
C HIS A 61 19.45 -3.14 4.21
N PHE A 62 18.21 -3.62 4.29
CA PHE A 62 17.49 -3.73 5.56
C PHE A 62 17.64 -5.11 6.18
N ARG A 63 17.84 -5.16 7.50
CA ARG A 63 17.90 -6.42 8.25
C ARG A 63 16.54 -7.11 8.28
N GLU A 64 15.48 -6.33 8.48
CA GLU A 64 14.11 -6.84 8.53
C GLU A 64 13.26 -6.08 7.51
N ILE A 65 12.86 -6.75 6.45
CA ILE A 65 12.02 -6.18 5.41
C ILE A 65 10.95 -7.18 5.00
N ARG A 66 9.73 -6.68 4.75
CA ARG A 66 8.64 -7.46 4.17
C ARG A 66 7.96 -6.63 3.09
N TYR A 67 7.66 -7.29 2.00
CA TYR A 67 6.89 -6.73 0.90
C TYR A 67 5.46 -7.22 1.01
N VAL A 68 4.51 -6.31 1.08
CA VAL A 68 3.09 -6.62 1.14
C VAL A 68 2.47 -6.15 -0.18
N LEU A 69 2.19 -7.09 -1.06
CA LEU A 69 1.81 -6.81 -2.44
C LEU A 69 0.39 -7.25 -2.70
N SER A 70 -0.34 -6.45 -3.48
CA SER A 70 -1.65 -6.86 -3.98
C SER A 70 -1.52 -8.14 -4.82
N SER A 71 -2.54 -9.00 -4.76
CA SER A 71 -2.56 -10.28 -5.45
C SER A 71 -2.58 -10.17 -6.98
N ASP A 72 -2.86 -8.99 -7.55
CA ASP A 72 -2.81 -8.76 -8.99
C ASP A 72 -1.38 -8.65 -9.54
N ILE A 73 -0.38 -8.59 -8.66
CA ILE A 73 1.02 -8.57 -9.04
C ILE A 73 1.52 -10.00 -9.22
N GLU A 74 1.94 -10.34 -10.44
CA GLU A 74 2.51 -11.65 -10.71
C GLU A 74 3.97 -11.67 -10.28
N ILE A 75 4.28 -12.47 -9.27
CA ILE A 75 5.63 -12.58 -8.73
C ILE A 75 5.86 -13.95 -8.12
N LYS A 76 7.10 -14.41 -8.20
CA LYS A 76 7.52 -15.67 -7.57
C LYS A 76 7.47 -15.52 -6.04
N ALA A 77 6.91 -16.53 -5.39
CA ALA A 77 6.84 -16.55 -3.93
C ALA A 77 8.25 -16.55 -3.32
N GLU A 78 8.47 -15.66 -2.35
CA GLU A 78 9.71 -15.57 -1.58
C GLU A 78 9.38 -15.32 -0.10
N LYS A 79 10.34 -15.58 0.79
CA LYS A 79 10.11 -15.48 2.24
C LYS A 79 9.71 -14.09 2.71
N ASP A 80 10.21 -13.06 2.05
CA ASP A 80 9.96 -11.67 2.41
C ASP A 80 8.77 -11.06 1.67
N ILE A 81 8.05 -11.84 0.86
CA ILE A 81 6.90 -11.37 0.08
C ILE A 81 5.61 -11.97 0.63
N VAL A 82 4.67 -11.11 0.94
CA VAL A 82 3.31 -11.47 1.35
C VAL A 82 2.35 -10.87 0.33
N GLN A 83 1.58 -11.70 -0.35
CA GLN A 83 0.54 -11.21 -1.27
C GLN A 83 -0.81 -11.24 -0.59
N MET A 84 -1.61 -10.19 -0.83
CA MET A 84 -2.93 -10.06 -0.22
C MET A 84 -4.01 -9.79 -1.27
N GLN A 85 -5.11 -10.51 -1.14
CA GLN A 85 -6.33 -10.27 -1.90
C GLN A 85 -7.16 -9.19 -1.18
N PRO A 86 -8.18 -8.62 -1.85
CA PRO A 86 -9.12 -7.72 -1.18
C PRO A 86 -9.80 -8.41 0.01
N ASN A 87 -10.08 -7.62 1.04
CA ASN A 87 -10.81 -8.06 2.23
C ASN A 87 -10.12 -9.19 3.01
N GLU A 88 -8.79 -9.16 3.03
CA GLU A 88 -7.99 -10.06 3.86
C GLU A 88 -7.40 -9.34 5.08
N LYS A 89 -6.99 -10.13 6.05
CA LYS A 89 -6.29 -9.66 7.25
C LYS A 89 -5.12 -10.58 7.52
N LYS A 90 -3.93 -10.03 7.67
CA LYS A 90 -2.71 -10.79 7.98
C LYS A 90 -1.87 -10.05 9.01
N GLU A 91 -1.08 -10.79 9.74
CA GLU A 91 -0.12 -10.23 10.67
C GLU A 91 1.28 -10.41 10.11
N VAL A 92 2.04 -9.31 10.00
CA VAL A 92 3.37 -9.29 9.39
C VAL A 92 4.29 -8.45 10.26
N MET A 93 5.34 -9.06 10.79
CA MET A 93 6.36 -8.40 11.64
C MET A 93 5.77 -7.51 12.76
N GLY A 94 4.69 -7.97 13.38
CA GLY A 94 4.03 -7.24 14.46
C GLY A 94 3.00 -6.22 14.01
N ALA A 95 2.79 -6.06 12.70
CA ALA A 95 1.74 -5.19 12.16
C ALA A 95 0.51 -6.02 11.77
N GLU A 96 -0.66 -5.54 12.11
CA GLU A 96 -1.91 -6.09 11.60
C GLU A 96 -2.26 -5.35 10.31
N ILE A 97 -2.33 -6.07 9.20
CA ILE A 97 -2.59 -5.49 7.89
C ILE A 97 -3.91 -6.01 7.36
N ARG A 98 -4.79 -5.09 7.03
CA ARG A 98 -6.07 -5.38 6.38
C ARG A 98 -6.09 -4.76 5.00
N THR A 99 -6.78 -5.42 4.08
CA THR A 99 -6.99 -4.90 2.74
C THR A 99 -8.46 -4.64 2.50
N LEU A 100 -8.73 -3.60 1.71
CA LEU A 100 -10.05 -3.30 1.16
C LEU A 100 -9.97 -3.44 -0.35
N ARG A 101 -11.10 -3.74 -0.97
CA ARG A 101 -11.16 -3.79 -2.44
C ARG A 101 -11.09 -2.37 -3.01
N SER A 102 -10.16 -2.14 -3.94
CA SER A 102 -10.09 -0.87 -4.64
C SER A 102 -11.28 -0.68 -5.58
N THR A 103 -11.64 0.57 -5.82
CA THR A 103 -12.64 0.91 -6.84
C THR A 103 -12.04 0.93 -8.25
N ASP A 104 -10.72 0.77 -8.35
CA ASP A 104 -10.00 0.54 -9.60
C ASP A 104 -9.43 -0.87 -9.56
N GLU A 105 -8.14 -1.06 -9.55
CA GLU A 105 -7.50 -2.37 -9.41
C GLU A 105 -6.78 -2.49 -8.07
N GLY A 106 -6.60 -3.72 -7.60
CA GLY A 106 -5.83 -4.00 -6.41
C GLY A 106 -6.56 -3.72 -5.12
N VAL A 107 -5.83 -3.19 -4.14
CA VAL A 107 -6.32 -3.05 -2.76
C VAL A 107 -5.95 -1.70 -2.16
N ALA A 108 -6.69 -1.32 -1.12
CA ALA A 108 -6.25 -0.31 -0.16
C ALA A 108 -5.74 -1.03 1.10
N PHE A 109 -4.85 -0.38 1.84
CA PHE A 109 -4.27 -0.96 3.05
C PHE A 109 -4.68 -0.20 4.30
N VAL A 110 -5.01 -0.95 5.34
CA VAL A 110 -5.18 -0.43 6.71
C VAL A 110 -4.17 -1.16 7.59
N VAL A 111 -3.25 -0.43 8.17
CA VAL A 111 -2.14 -0.98 8.96
C VAL A 111 -2.26 -0.52 10.40
N HIS A 112 -2.29 -1.46 11.34
CA HIS A 112 -2.23 -1.18 12.77
C HIS A 112 -0.87 -1.61 13.30
N TYR A 113 -0.13 -0.68 13.85
CA TYR A 113 1.20 -0.94 14.39
C TYR A 113 1.51 0.00 15.55
N ALA A 114 2.00 -0.56 16.66
CA ALA A 114 2.41 0.21 17.84
C ALA A 114 1.36 1.23 18.31
N GLY A 115 0.08 0.82 18.30
CA GLY A 115 -1.04 1.68 18.71
C GLY A 115 -1.44 2.73 17.70
N LYS A 116 -0.87 2.71 16.50
CA LYS A 116 -1.16 3.66 15.43
C LYS A 116 -1.86 2.98 14.27
N THR A 117 -2.67 3.75 13.55
CA THR A 117 -3.38 3.26 12.36
C THR A 117 -2.98 4.08 11.16
N ILE A 118 -2.56 3.41 10.09
CA ILE A 118 -2.19 4.02 8.82
C ILE A 118 -3.13 3.50 7.75
N TYR A 119 -3.75 4.41 7.01
CA TYR A 119 -4.61 4.07 5.89
C TYR A 119 -4.01 4.60 4.60
N HIS A 120 -3.77 3.70 3.63
CA HIS A 120 -3.32 4.07 2.29
C HIS A 120 -4.35 3.58 1.26
N ALA A 121 -5.02 4.52 0.62
CA ALA A 121 -6.14 4.23 -0.27
C ALA A 121 -5.71 3.57 -1.59
N GLY A 122 -4.47 3.75 -2.02
CA GLY A 122 -4.10 3.39 -3.39
C GLY A 122 -5.02 4.16 -4.33
N ASP A 123 -5.75 3.44 -5.18
CA ASP A 123 -6.75 4.02 -6.07
C ASP A 123 -8.20 3.82 -5.58
N LEU A 124 -8.38 3.46 -4.32
CA LEU A 124 -9.73 3.40 -3.73
C LEU A 124 -10.27 4.80 -3.54
N ASN A 125 -11.24 5.18 -4.38
CA ASN A 125 -11.82 6.50 -4.38
C ASN A 125 -13.25 6.45 -4.90
N TRP A 126 -14.04 7.48 -4.59
CA TRP A 126 -15.37 7.65 -5.15
C TRP A 126 -15.24 8.38 -6.49
N TRP A 127 -15.00 7.61 -7.56
CA TRP A 127 -14.88 8.16 -8.91
C TRP A 127 -16.23 8.64 -9.42
N HIS A 128 -16.25 9.83 -9.99
CA HIS A 128 -17.42 10.39 -10.68
C HIS A 128 -16.94 11.10 -11.93
N TRP A 129 -17.43 10.69 -13.09
CA TRP A 129 -17.00 11.22 -14.37
C TRP A 129 -18.14 12.00 -15.03
N GLU A 130 -17.89 13.28 -15.34
CA GLU A 130 -18.83 14.08 -16.13
C GLU A 130 -18.94 13.50 -17.55
N GLY A 131 -20.17 13.49 -18.09
CA GLY A 131 -20.44 12.94 -19.40
C GLY A 131 -20.64 11.43 -19.44
N GLU A 132 -20.40 10.73 -18.33
CA GLU A 132 -20.67 9.30 -18.22
C GLU A 132 -22.13 9.08 -17.78
N PRO A 133 -22.73 7.91 -18.11
CA PRO A 133 -24.08 7.60 -17.67
C PRO A 133 -24.20 7.64 -16.14
N ASP A 134 -25.34 8.12 -15.64
CA ASP A 134 -25.61 8.15 -14.20
C ASP A 134 -25.49 6.76 -13.57
N GLU A 135 -25.86 5.73 -14.30
CA GLU A 135 -25.75 4.33 -13.85
C GLU A 135 -24.31 3.97 -13.49
N LYS A 136 -23.34 4.36 -14.33
CA LYS A 136 -21.93 4.08 -14.10
C LYS A 136 -21.42 4.79 -12.83
N ASN A 137 -21.79 6.04 -12.66
CA ASN A 137 -21.43 6.81 -11.47
C ASN A 137 -22.11 6.26 -10.21
N THR A 138 -23.32 5.75 -10.32
CA THR A 138 -24.03 5.09 -9.21
C THR A 138 -23.34 3.79 -8.81
N GLU A 139 -22.89 3.00 -9.75
CA GLU A 139 -22.15 1.77 -9.48
C GLU A 139 -20.83 2.08 -8.75
N MET A 140 -20.09 3.09 -9.18
CA MET A 140 -18.86 3.52 -8.53
C MET A 140 -19.12 3.97 -7.09
N ARG A 141 -20.20 4.75 -6.85
CA ARG A 141 -20.58 5.16 -5.51
C ARG A 141 -20.85 3.96 -4.61
N ARG A 142 -21.60 2.98 -5.09
CA ARG A 142 -21.92 1.77 -4.33
C ARG A 142 -20.67 0.98 -3.99
N ALA A 143 -19.77 0.81 -4.93
CA ALA A 143 -18.52 0.09 -4.73
C ALA A 143 -17.66 0.77 -3.65
N TYR A 144 -17.49 2.08 -3.74
CA TYR A 144 -16.71 2.85 -2.78
C TYR A 144 -17.34 2.77 -1.37
N GLN A 145 -18.64 3.01 -1.27
CA GLN A 145 -19.34 2.99 0.01
C GLN A 145 -19.31 1.60 0.67
N ALA A 146 -19.40 0.53 -0.11
CA ALA A 146 -19.33 -0.83 0.39
C ALA A 146 -17.98 -1.11 1.05
N GLU A 147 -16.88 -0.59 0.52
CA GLU A 147 -15.55 -0.82 1.07
C GLU A 147 -15.26 0.05 2.31
N ILE A 148 -15.73 1.28 2.32
CA ILE A 148 -15.44 2.23 3.42
C ILE A 148 -16.34 1.99 4.62
N ASN A 149 -17.61 1.67 4.43
CA ASN A 149 -18.56 1.41 5.51
C ASN A 149 -18.48 -0.02 5.99
#